data_baba0c200571d08a8e8cf849f703d1b4
#
_entry.id   baba0c200571d08a8e8cf849f703d1b4
#
_cell.length_a   1.000
_cell.length_b   1.000
_cell.length_c   1.000
_cell.angle_alpha   90.00
_cell.angle_beta   90.00
_cell.angle_gamma   90.00
#
_symmetry.space_group_name_H-M   'P 1'
#
loop_
_entity.id
_entity.type
_entity.pdbx_description
1 polymer ?
#
loop_
_entity_poly.entity_id
_entity_poly.type
_entity_poly.pdbx_seq_one_letter_code
_entity_poly.pdbx_strand_id
1 'polypeptide(L)'
;MKRSMLAALVVVVGLTVPAAGQSSSQKVTGYLVDAVCAGNHATEKGYAENHDKKCNLMEGCIKSGYSLITADQKVLKFDAKGNEQALAFIKATNKDKSWKVNVTGTVEGSTITVKTIALDPSGC
;
A
#
# COMPACT_ATOMS: atom_id res chain seq x y z
N MET A 1 70.09 28.26 -2.75
CA MET A 1 69.42 27.21 -1.97
C MET A 1 67.93 27.30 -2.29
N LYS A 2 67.46 26.42 -3.14
CA LYS A 2 66.03 26.38 -3.51
C LYS A 2 65.31 25.34 -2.59
N ARG A 3 64.43 25.84 -1.75
CA ARG A 3 63.55 24.98 -0.96
C ARG A 3 62.27 24.72 -1.76
N SER A 4 62.17 23.52 -2.28
CA SER A 4 60.93 23.04 -2.91
C SER A 4 59.93 22.65 -1.82
N MET A 5 58.84 23.38 -1.70
CA MET A 5 57.68 22.98 -0.93
C MET A 5 56.80 22.06 -1.81
N LEU A 6 56.79 20.78 -1.48
CA LEU A 6 55.78 19.87 -2.02
C LEU A 6 54.48 20.08 -1.23
N ALA A 7 53.50 20.66 -1.89
CA ALA A 7 52.15 20.70 -1.37
C ALA A 7 51.50 19.34 -1.62
N ALA A 8 51.27 18.57 -0.57
CA ALA A 8 50.49 17.34 -0.65
C ALA A 8 49.01 17.68 -0.78
N LEU A 9 48.47 17.42 -1.96
CA LEU A 9 47.03 17.54 -2.21
C LEU A 9 46.33 16.32 -1.62
N VAL A 10 45.69 16.49 -0.47
CA VAL A 10 44.84 15.44 0.10
C VAL A 10 43.49 15.48 -0.62
N VAL A 11 43.29 14.57 -1.56
CA VAL A 11 41.97 14.35 -2.18
C VAL A 11 41.13 13.56 -1.21
N VAL A 12 40.26 14.23 -0.50
CA VAL A 12 39.21 13.57 0.28
C VAL A 12 38.13 13.10 -0.71
N VAL A 13 38.23 11.84 -1.10
CA VAL A 13 37.13 11.16 -1.84
C VAL A 13 36.01 10.94 -0.85
N GLY A 14 35.05 11.84 -0.84
CA GLY A 14 33.78 11.65 -0.09
C GLY A 14 33.01 10.49 -0.71
N LEU A 15 33.04 9.35 -0.05
CA LEU A 15 32.10 8.27 -0.36
C LEU A 15 30.68 8.74 0.03
N THR A 16 29.95 9.26 -0.96
CA THR A 16 28.50 9.42 -0.82
C THR A 16 27.88 8.02 -0.87
N VAL A 17 27.62 7.46 0.28
CA VAL A 17 26.81 6.25 0.40
C VAL A 17 25.38 6.65 0.02
N PRO A 18 24.81 6.12 -1.08
CA PRO A 18 23.39 6.34 -1.33
C PRO A 18 22.60 5.76 -0.17
N ALA A 19 21.73 6.55 0.42
CA ALA A 19 20.83 6.08 1.45
C ALA A 19 19.92 5.00 0.84
N ALA A 20 20.35 3.74 0.96
CA ALA A 20 19.61 2.60 0.46
C ALA A 20 18.39 2.38 1.37
N GLY A 21 17.17 2.48 0.80
CA GLY A 21 16.05 1.75 1.30
C GLY A 21 15.18 2.42 2.35
N GLN A 22 14.92 3.73 2.28
CA GLN A 22 13.71 4.27 2.92
C GLN A 22 12.59 4.33 1.89
N SER A 23 11.69 3.30 1.93
CA SER A 23 10.45 3.35 1.18
C SER A 23 9.63 4.54 1.68
N SER A 24 9.44 5.54 0.84
CA SER A 24 8.63 6.70 1.18
C SER A 24 7.14 6.32 1.18
N SER A 25 6.37 6.94 2.06
CA SER A 25 4.91 6.82 2.07
C SER A 25 4.35 7.32 0.74
N GLN A 26 3.42 6.55 0.18
CA GLN A 26 2.74 6.88 -1.08
C GLN A 26 1.24 6.65 -0.97
N LYS A 27 0.48 7.28 -1.86
CA LYS A 27 -0.95 7.06 -2.00
C LYS A 27 -1.20 6.04 -3.12
N VAL A 28 -1.93 4.98 -2.81
CA VAL A 28 -2.34 3.95 -3.76
C VAL A 28 -3.86 3.91 -3.81
N THR A 29 -4.42 3.92 -5.01
CA THR A 29 -5.86 3.86 -5.23
C THR A 29 -6.26 2.47 -5.73
N GLY A 30 -7.34 1.94 -5.21
CA GLY A 30 -7.89 0.66 -5.63
C GLY A 30 -9.17 0.31 -4.90
N TYR A 31 -9.63 -0.92 -5.09
CA TYR A 31 -10.81 -1.44 -4.41
C TYR A 31 -10.42 -2.25 -3.17
N LEU A 32 -11.12 -1.98 -2.07
CA LEU A 32 -10.94 -2.71 -0.81
C LEU A 32 -11.71 -4.03 -0.86
N VAL A 33 -11.00 -5.14 -0.72
CA VAL A 33 -11.53 -6.51 -0.77
C VAL A 33 -10.81 -7.35 0.29
N ASP A 34 -11.51 -8.32 0.89
CA ASP A 34 -10.84 -9.26 1.79
C ASP A 34 -9.75 -10.07 1.07
N ALA A 35 -8.75 -10.52 1.81
CA ALA A 35 -7.55 -11.10 1.23
C ALA A 35 -7.79 -12.43 0.50
N VAL A 36 -8.73 -13.23 0.95
CA VAL A 36 -9.07 -14.52 0.28
C VAL A 36 -9.67 -14.25 -1.08
N CYS A 37 -10.71 -13.43 -1.12
CA CYS A 37 -11.39 -13.11 -2.38
C CYS A 37 -10.49 -12.31 -3.32
N ALA A 38 -9.69 -11.38 -2.80
CA ALA A 38 -8.71 -10.66 -3.60
C ALA A 38 -7.70 -11.61 -4.27
N GLY A 39 -7.18 -12.58 -3.52
CA GLY A 39 -6.24 -13.57 -4.07
C GLY A 39 -6.82 -14.47 -5.15
N ASN A 40 -8.10 -14.81 -5.04
CA ASN A 40 -8.77 -15.73 -5.96
C ASN A 40 -9.35 -15.03 -7.20
N HIS A 41 -9.76 -13.78 -7.09
CA HIS A 41 -10.58 -13.10 -8.10
C HIS A 41 -10.01 -11.76 -8.60
N ALA A 42 -8.76 -11.45 -8.30
CA ALA A 42 -8.14 -10.15 -8.65
C ALA A 42 -8.19 -9.85 -10.15
N THR A 43 -8.10 -10.87 -10.98
CA THR A 43 -8.10 -10.73 -12.45
C THR A 43 -9.50 -10.79 -13.07
N GLU A 44 -10.53 -11.05 -12.27
CA GLU A 44 -11.90 -11.07 -12.76
C GLU A 44 -12.42 -9.64 -12.92
N LYS A 45 -12.75 -9.30 -14.14
CA LYS A 45 -13.27 -7.97 -14.47
C LYS A 45 -14.59 -7.69 -13.74
N GLY A 46 -14.65 -6.58 -13.04
CA GLY A 46 -15.83 -6.17 -12.30
C GLY A 46 -16.02 -6.84 -10.93
N TYR A 47 -15.17 -7.79 -10.56
CA TYR A 47 -15.30 -8.47 -9.27
C TYR A 47 -15.12 -7.51 -8.09
N ALA A 48 -14.05 -6.75 -8.10
CA ALA A 48 -13.72 -5.83 -7.02
C ALA A 48 -14.78 -4.74 -6.80
N GLU A 49 -15.37 -4.23 -7.89
CA GLU A 49 -16.44 -3.24 -7.82
C GLU A 49 -17.75 -3.82 -7.26
N ASN A 50 -17.98 -5.10 -7.44
CA ASN A 50 -19.23 -5.77 -7.02
C ASN A 50 -19.12 -6.55 -5.72
N HIS A 51 -17.93 -6.65 -5.14
CA HIS A 51 -17.70 -7.30 -3.86
C HIS A 51 -18.35 -6.51 -2.73
N ASP A 52 -19.32 -7.09 -2.05
CA ASP A 52 -20.20 -6.36 -1.14
C ASP A 52 -19.74 -6.39 0.32
N LYS A 53 -20.40 -5.56 1.13
CA LYS A 53 -20.15 -5.43 2.57
C LYS A 53 -20.38 -6.74 3.30
N LYS A 54 -21.42 -7.46 2.96
CA LYS A 54 -21.76 -8.75 3.60
C LYS A 54 -20.64 -9.76 3.42
N CYS A 55 -20.12 -9.89 2.21
CA CYS A 55 -18.98 -10.78 1.93
C CYS A 55 -17.74 -10.38 2.73
N ASN A 56 -17.39 -9.10 2.72
CA ASN A 56 -16.23 -8.60 3.46
C ASN A 56 -16.33 -8.75 4.98
N LEU A 57 -17.53 -8.89 5.54
CA LEU A 57 -17.76 -9.05 6.98
C LEU A 57 -18.02 -10.51 7.39
N MET A 58 -17.90 -11.46 6.49
CA MET A 58 -17.92 -12.88 6.86
C MET A 58 -16.70 -13.23 7.73
N GLU A 59 -16.91 -14.08 8.73
CA GLU A 59 -15.87 -14.41 9.71
C GLU A 59 -14.55 -14.86 9.08
N GLY A 60 -14.60 -15.74 8.09
CA GLY A 60 -13.42 -16.20 7.36
C GLY A 60 -12.72 -15.09 6.61
N CYS A 61 -13.48 -14.14 6.04
CA CYS A 61 -12.94 -12.99 5.33
C CYS A 61 -12.27 -12.01 6.30
N ILE A 62 -12.88 -11.72 7.44
CA ILE A 62 -12.27 -10.91 8.50
C ILE A 62 -10.95 -11.52 8.98
N LYS A 63 -10.95 -12.84 9.23
CA LYS A 63 -9.72 -13.55 9.65
C LYS A 63 -8.62 -13.53 8.61
N SER A 64 -8.96 -13.55 7.32
CA SER A 64 -7.97 -13.50 6.23
C SER A 64 -7.27 -12.14 6.13
N GLY A 65 -7.85 -11.09 6.69
CA GLY A 65 -7.43 -9.70 6.50
C GLY A 65 -7.95 -9.11 5.20
N TYR A 66 -7.42 -7.95 4.85
CA TYR A 66 -7.87 -7.16 3.71
C TYR A 66 -6.74 -6.86 2.75
N SER A 67 -7.11 -6.53 1.53
CA SER A 67 -6.21 -6.20 0.44
C SER A 67 -6.79 -5.08 -0.41
N LEU A 68 -5.92 -4.44 -1.18
CA LEU A 68 -6.29 -3.49 -2.21
C LEU A 68 -6.09 -4.14 -3.57
N ILE A 69 -7.10 -4.12 -4.42
CA ILE A 69 -6.97 -4.49 -5.83
C ILE A 69 -6.83 -3.21 -6.63
N THR A 70 -5.68 -2.99 -7.22
CA THR A 70 -5.37 -1.80 -8.03
C THR A 70 -5.98 -1.87 -9.42
N ALA A 71 -5.97 -0.75 -10.16
CA ALA A 71 -6.52 -0.69 -11.51
C ALA A 71 -5.84 -1.66 -12.49
N ASP A 72 -4.56 -1.97 -12.29
CA ASP A 72 -3.80 -2.97 -13.04
C ASP A 72 -3.93 -4.38 -12.46
N GLN A 73 -4.92 -4.61 -11.60
CA GLN A 73 -5.27 -5.91 -11.00
C GLN A 73 -4.19 -6.51 -10.09
N LYS A 74 -3.30 -5.69 -9.55
CA LYS A 74 -2.38 -6.10 -8.51
C LYS A 74 -3.07 -6.14 -7.17
N VAL A 75 -2.67 -7.12 -6.36
CA VAL A 75 -3.15 -7.29 -4.99
C VAL A 75 -2.08 -6.82 -4.02
N LEU A 76 -2.43 -5.85 -3.19
CA LEU A 76 -1.58 -5.37 -2.10
C LEU A 76 -2.22 -5.76 -0.76
N LYS A 77 -1.62 -6.70 -0.05
CA LYS A 77 -2.07 -7.13 1.27
C LYS A 77 -1.78 -6.06 2.32
N PHE A 78 -2.73 -5.84 3.21
CA PHE A 78 -2.55 -4.94 4.35
C PHE A 78 -1.77 -5.60 5.48
N ASP A 79 -1.02 -4.80 6.22
CA ASP A 79 -0.44 -5.18 7.50
C ASP A 79 -1.52 -5.30 8.60
N ALA A 80 -1.14 -5.72 9.80
CA ALA A 80 -2.09 -5.94 10.91
C ALA A 80 -2.90 -4.68 11.26
N LYS A 81 -2.25 -3.53 11.35
CA LYS A 81 -2.94 -2.24 11.57
C LYS A 81 -3.86 -1.86 10.41
N GLY A 82 -3.43 -2.12 9.19
CA GLY A 82 -4.24 -1.89 7.99
C GLY A 82 -5.49 -2.75 7.98
N ASN A 83 -5.40 -3.99 8.42
CA ASN A 83 -6.55 -4.87 8.55
C ASN A 83 -7.57 -4.33 9.58
N GLU A 84 -7.11 -3.85 10.71
CA GLU A 84 -7.99 -3.22 11.73
C GLU A 84 -8.67 -1.97 11.18
N GLN A 85 -7.93 -1.10 10.50
CA GLN A 85 -8.46 0.11 9.87
C GLN A 85 -9.48 -0.21 8.77
N ALA A 86 -9.19 -1.21 7.93
CA ALA A 86 -10.09 -1.66 6.88
C ALA A 86 -11.41 -2.19 7.45
N LEU A 87 -11.35 -3.03 8.47
CA LEU A 87 -12.53 -3.55 9.16
C LEU A 87 -13.38 -2.41 9.74
N ALA A 88 -12.77 -1.46 10.43
CA ALA A 88 -13.45 -0.29 10.97
C ALA A 88 -14.09 0.56 9.87
N PHE A 89 -13.38 0.77 8.75
CA PHE A 89 -13.88 1.49 7.59
C PHE A 89 -15.13 0.80 6.99
N ILE A 90 -15.06 -0.51 6.78
CA ILE A 90 -16.17 -1.29 6.20
C ILE A 90 -17.40 -1.26 7.10
N LYS A 91 -17.22 -1.39 8.41
CA LYS A 91 -18.32 -1.31 9.39
C LYS A 91 -18.97 0.08 9.46
N ALA A 92 -18.18 1.13 9.31
CA ALA A 92 -18.65 2.52 9.44
C ALA A 92 -19.29 3.06 8.16
N THR A 93 -18.94 2.55 6.98
CA THR A 93 -19.46 3.07 5.72
C THR A 93 -20.92 2.70 5.49
N ASN A 94 -21.70 3.62 4.94
CA ASN A 94 -23.07 3.37 4.50
C ASN A 94 -23.13 2.74 3.10
N LYS A 95 -22.00 2.70 2.40
CA LYS A 95 -21.90 2.14 1.05
C LYS A 95 -21.82 0.63 1.13
N ASP A 96 -22.59 -0.07 0.32
CA ASP A 96 -22.68 -1.54 0.35
C ASP A 96 -21.59 -2.22 -0.49
N LYS A 97 -21.16 -1.60 -1.57
CA LYS A 97 -20.14 -2.12 -2.51
C LYS A 97 -19.42 -1.00 -3.25
N SER A 98 -18.47 -1.37 -4.12
CA SER A 98 -17.69 -0.42 -4.93
C SER A 98 -16.86 0.54 -4.09
N TRP A 99 -16.14 -0.01 -3.10
CA TRP A 99 -15.27 0.80 -2.25
C TRP A 99 -13.93 1.07 -2.92
N LYS A 100 -13.94 2.02 -3.82
CA LYS A 100 -12.70 2.62 -4.33
C LYS A 100 -12.13 3.53 -3.25
N VAL A 101 -10.96 3.20 -2.80
CA VAL A 101 -10.30 3.88 -1.68
C VAL A 101 -8.92 4.38 -2.06
N ASN A 102 -8.50 5.41 -1.38
CA ASN A 102 -7.11 5.87 -1.34
C ASN A 102 -6.47 5.36 -0.06
N VAL A 103 -5.44 4.57 -0.20
CA VAL A 103 -4.64 4.07 0.91
C VAL A 103 -3.30 4.77 0.89
N THR A 104 -2.97 5.44 1.99
CA THR A 104 -1.64 6.02 2.19
C THR A 104 -0.81 5.08 3.04
N GLY A 105 0.39 4.79 2.62
CA GLY A 105 1.28 3.89 3.34
C GLY A 105 2.55 3.58 2.58
N THR A 106 3.30 2.61 3.07
CA THR A 106 4.56 2.16 2.46
C THR A 106 4.35 0.82 1.78
N VAL A 107 4.67 0.74 0.48
CA VAL A 107 4.54 -0.50 -0.30
C VAL A 107 5.88 -1.20 -0.37
N GLU A 108 5.89 -2.48 0.00
CA GLU A 108 7.03 -3.39 -0.12
C GLU A 108 6.57 -4.69 -0.78
N GLY A 109 6.99 -4.91 -2.03
CA GLY A 109 6.52 -6.06 -2.80
C GLY A 109 5.01 -6.05 -2.99
N SER A 110 4.32 -7.07 -2.47
CA SER A 110 2.86 -7.21 -2.51
C SER A 110 2.17 -6.85 -1.20
N THR A 111 2.86 -6.18 -0.28
CA THR A 111 2.33 -5.76 1.02
C THR A 111 2.36 -4.25 1.14
N ILE A 112 1.34 -3.68 1.76
CA ILE A 112 1.28 -2.27 2.12
C ILE A 112 1.15 -2.12 3.64
N THR A 113 2.07 -1.35 4.23
CA THR A 113 1.97 -0.89 5.60
C THR A 113 1.07 0.33 5.62
N VAL A 114 -0.16 0.16 6.06
CA VAL A 114 -1.22 1.17 5.95
C VAL A 114 -1.07 2.25 7.00
N LYS A 115 -1.10 3.50 6.55
CA LYS A 115 -1.19 4.67 7.42
C LYS A 115 -2.62 5.19 7.51
N THR A 116 -3.28 5.40 6.38
CA THR A 116 -4.67 5.88 6.30
C THR A 116 -5.44 5.20 5.18
N ILE A 117 -6.75 5.08 5.37
CA ILE A 117 -7.71 4.63 4.35
C ILE A 117 -8.82 5.68 4.25
N ALA A 118 -9.14 6.12 3.04
CA ALA A 118 -10.25 7.05 2.79
C ALA A 118 -10.95 6.70 1.48
N LEU A 119 -12.25 6.96 1.38
CA LEU A 119 -12.96 6.84 0.09
C LEU A 119 -12.31 7.74 -0.95
N ASP A 120 -12.16 7.22 -2.16
CA ASP A 120 -11.76 8.02 -3.31
C ASP A 120 -12.97 8.85 -3.77
N PRO A 121 -12.88 10.18 -3.77
CA PRO A 121 -14.00 11.03 -4.20
C PRO A 121 -14.38 10.87 -5.68
N SER A 122 -13.48 10.34 -6.50
CA SER A 122 -13.76 10.04 -7.91
C SER A 122 -14.58 8.76 -8.12
N GLY A 123 -14.73 7.95 -7.08
CA GLY A 123 -15.46 6.67 -7.10
C GLY A 123 -16.97 6.79 -6.81
N CYS A 124 -17.52 7.97 -6.94
CA CYS A 124 -18.97 8.19 -6.77
C CYS A 124 -19.77 7.70 -7.96
#